data_16d39497d885339fb89220d20032811c
#
_entry.id   16d39497d885339fb89220d20032811c
#
_cell.length_a   1.000
_cell.length_b   1.000
_cell.length_c   1.000
_cell.angle_alpha   90.00
_cell.angle_beta   90.00
_cell.angle_gamma   90.00
#
_symmetry.space_group_name_H-M   'P 1'
#
loop_
_entity.id
_entity.type
_entity.pdbx_description
1 polymer ?
#
loop_
_entity_poly.entity_id
_entity_poly.type
_entity_poly.pdbx_seq_one_letter_code
_entity_poly.pdbx_strand_id
1 'polypeptide(L)'
;IWGVAMWKRTYEQFDKFSYGKDPYVMGLLKQRTRHNQIAWKRICAYAEKNEYEGHVAGTEFFLEYAMYGFNQLQIIPKYNMISNIGCSEQATHSNSLKMLPRGIRRVFNMKTYEVSFPIKHPEYVIPDVDYEKKRNRIMGYNYPFVFWFRKVESLLLMLRFGKWKKAVTKFKNTFFSASET
;
A
#
# COMPACT_ATOMS: atom_id res chain seq x y z
N ILE A 1 4.93 1.36 -3.74
CA ILE A 1 6.39 1.16 -3.80
C ILE A 1 6.85 1.64 -5.16
N TRP A 2 7.85 2.51 -5.21
CA TRP A 2 8.46 2.99 -6.45
C TRP A 2 9.86 2.43 -6.54
N GLY A 3 10.20 1.78 -7.66
CA GLY A 3 11.50 1.15 -7.85
C GLY A 3 11.70 -0.08 -6.96
N VAL A 4 11.31 -1.24 -7.46
CA VAL A 4 11.51 -2.53 -6.78
C VAL A 4 12.43 -3.38 -7.63
N ALA A 5 13.47 -3.91 -7.03
CA ALA A 5 14.25 -5.02 -7.56
C ALA A 5 13.90 -6.29 -6.78
N MET A 6 13.71 -7.38 -7.45
CA MET A 6 13.39 -8.65 -6.81
C MET A 6 14.18 -9.81 -7.44
N TRP A 7 14.45 -10.82 -6.65
CA TRP A 7 15.06 -12.03 -7.16
C TRP A 7 14.08 -12.82 -8.03
N LYS A 8 14.60 -13.47 -9.06
CA LYS A 8 13.83 -14.34 -9.96
C LYS A 8 12.96 -15.34 -9.17
N ARG A 9 13.51 -15.98 -8.16
CA ARG A 9 12.78 -16.92 -7.28
C ARG A 9 11.56 -16.30 -6.58
N THR A 10 11.60 -15.01 -6.27
CA THR A 10 10.48 -14.28 -5.68
C THR A 10 9.42 -13.99 -6.74
N TYR A 11 9.84 -13.58 -7.93
CA TYR A 11 8.95 -13.31 -9.06
C TYR A 11 8.20 -14.59 -9.52
N GLU A 12 8.90 -15.72 -9.59
CA GLU A 12 8.31 -17.00 -9.97
C GLU A 12 7.23 -17.51 -9.00
N GLN A 13 7.18 -16.96 -7.80
CA GLN A 13 6.15 -17.26 -6.82
C GLN A 13 4.86 -16.46 -7.01
N PHE A 14 4.86 -15.42 -7.85
CA PHE A 14 3.68 -14.58 -8.09
C PHE A 14 2.55 -15.31 -8.79
N ASP A 15 2.86 -16.16 -9.74
CA ASP A 15 1.87 -16.83 -10.58
C ASP A 15 1.22 -18.05 -9.93
N LYS A 16 1.59 -18.37 -8.71
CA LYS A 16 1.09 -19.55 -7.98
C LYS A 16 -0.03 -19.25 -7.00
N PHE A 17 -0.88 -18.27 -7.31
CA PHE A 17 -1.91 -17.74 -6.41
C PHE A 17 -3.22 -18.53 -6.35
N SER A 18 -3.21 -19.80 -6.60
CA SER A 18 -4.32 -20.71 -6.25
C SER A 18 -4.56 -20.81 -4.74
N TYR A 19 -3.69 -20.25 -3.92
CA TYR A 19 -3.78 -20.30 -2.45
C TYR A 19 -5.05 -19.67 -1.90
N GLY A 20 -5.61 -18.66 -2.53
CA GLY A 20 -6.86 -18.05 -2.11
C GLY A 20 -8.07 -18.97 -2.16
N LYS A 21 -7.98 -20.08 -2.89
CA LYS A 21 -9.00 -21.14 -2.95
C LYS A 21 -8.84 -22.20 -1.86
N ASP A 22 -7.70 -22.20 -1.16
CA ASP A 22 -7.43 -23.15 -0.09
C ASP A 22 -7.78 -22.56 1.28
N PRO A 23 -8.84 -23.08 1.95
CA PRO A 23 -9.27 -22.56 3.25
C PRO A 23 -8.20 -22.68 4.34
N TYR A 24 -7.35 -23.70 4.28
CA TYR A 24 -6.28 -23.91 5.24
C TYR A 24 -5.22 -22.82 5.10
N VAL A 25 -4.77 -22.54 3.87
CA VAL A 25 -3.79 -21.49 3.60
C VAL A 25 -4.34 -20.11 4.00
N MET A 26 -5.61 -19.83 3.67
CA MET A 26 -6.26 -18.59 4.07
C MET A 26 -6.39 -18.47 5.59
N GLY A 27 -6.61 -19.57 6.30
CA GLY A 27 -6.60 -19.63 7.76
C GLY A 27 -5.24 -19.25 8.36
N LEU A 28 -4.15 -19.76 7.80
CA LEU A 28 -2.79 -19.41 8.22
C LEU A 28 -2.46 -17.95 7.95
N LEU A 29 -2.81 -17.43 6.78
CA LEU A 29 -2.60 -16.03 6.42
C LEU A 29 -3.39 -15.08 7.32
N LYS A 30 -4.61 -15.46 7.71
CA LYS A 30 -5.43 -14.71 8.68
C LYS A 30 -4.73 -14.62 10.05
N GLN A 31 -4.20 -15.73 10.53
CA GLN A 31 -3.45 -15.74 11.80
C GLN A 31 -2.21 -14.85 11.74
N ARG A 32 -1.46 -14.87 10.65
CA ARG A 32 -0.27 -14.04 10.45
C ARG A 32 -0.58 -12.55 10.36
N THR A 33 -1.71 -12.21 9.80
CA THR A 33 -2.11 -10.81 9.58
C THR A 33 -3.08 -10.27 10.61
N ARG A 34 -3.41 -11.06 11.66
CA ARG A 34 -4.40 -10.67 12.69
C ARG A 34 -4.14 -9.32 13.33
N HIS A 35 -2.88 -8.90 13.41
CA HIS A 35 -2.46 -7.59 13.93
C HIS A 35 -2.49 -6.49 12.87
N ASN A 36 -2.77 -6.82 11.60
CA ASN A 36 -2.86 -5.89 10.49
C ASN A 36 -4.10 -6.18 9.63
N GLN A 37 -5.25 -5.67 10.07
CA GLN A 37 -6.53 -5.89 9.40
C GLN A 37 -6.55 -5.40 7.94
N ILE A 38 -5.75 -4.38 7.61
CA ILE A 38 -5.67 -3.87 6.23
C ILE A 38 -4.93 -4.86 5.34
N ALA A 39 -3.85 -5.46 5.83
CA ALA A 39 -3.17 -6.53 5.11
C ALA A 39 -4.12 -7.71 4.88
N TRP A 40 -4.88 -8.11 5.90
CA TRP A 40 -5.89 -9.16 5.77
C TRP A 40 -6.96 -8.85 4.72
N LYS A 41 -7.57 -7.65 4.77
CA LYS A 41 -8.57 -7.23 3.77
C LYS A 41 -8.01 -7.25 2.34
N ARG A 42 -6.75 -6.88 2.16
CA ARG A 42 -6.08 -6.96 0.86
C ARG A 42 -5.89 -8.40 0.41
N ILE A 43 -5.44 -9.28 1.29
CA ILE A 43 -5.29 -10.70 1.00
C ILE A 43 -6.62 -11.30 0.56
N CYS A 44 -7.71 -11.03 1.27
CA CYS A 44 -9.06 -11.47 0.88
C CYS A 44 -9.46 -10.94 -0.50
N ALA A 45 -9.27 -9.66 -0.75
CA ALA A 45 -9.60 -9.06 -2.06
C ALA A 45 -8.80 -9.68 -3.21
N TYR A 46 -7.61 -10.23 -2.93
CA TYR A 46 -6.83 -10.99 -3.92
C TYR A 46 -7.35 -12.39 -4.11
N ALA A 47 -7.66 -13.07 -3.02
CA ALA A 47 -8.21 -14.40 -3.05
C ALA A 47 -9.52 -14.45 -3.85
N GLU A 48 -10.35 -13.41 -3.75
CA GLU A 48 -11.59 -13.28 -4.50
C GLU A 48 -11.39 -12.99 -5.99
N LYS A 49 -10.40 -12.16 -6.31
CA LYS A 49 -10.12 -11.74 -7.70
C LYS A 49 -9.28 -12.71 -8.50
N ASN A 50 -9.16 -13.90 -8.11
CA ASN A 50 -8.34 -15.02 -8.52
C ASN A 50 -8.08 -15.24 -10.04
N GLU A 51 -8.49 -14.32 -10.87
CA GLU A 51 -8.18 -14.28 -12.29
C GLU A 51 -7.33 -13.04 -12.57
N TYR A 52 -6.15 -13.28 -13.06
CA TYR A 52 -5.31 -12.26 -13.67
C TYR A 52 -5.97 -11.77 -14.95
N GLU A 53 -7.10 -11.14 -14.78
CA GLU A 53 -7.64 -10.26 -15.80
C GLU A 53 -6.78 -9.01 -15.78
N GLY A 54 -5.95 -8.76 -16.76
CA GLY A 54 -4.93 -7.70 -16.93
C GLY A 54 -5.23 -6.27 -16.43
N HIS A 55 -6.17 -6.11 -15.53
CA HIS A 55 -6.64 -4.90 -14.88
C HIS A 55 -6.43 -4.90 -13.36
N VAL A 56 -5.80 -5.92 -12.81
CA VAL A 56 -5.51 -5.93 -11.39
C VAL A 56 -4.46 -4.87 -11.07
N ALA A 57 -4.83 -3.98 -10.19
CA ALA A 57 -3.99 -2.94 -9.67
C ALA A 57 -2.63 -3.48 -9.23
N GLY A 58 -1.61 -3.23 -10.02
CA GLY A 58 -0.20 -3.28 -9.70
C GLY A 58 0.37 -4.59 -9.16
N THR A 59 1.56 -4.90 -9.62
CA THR A 59 2.38 -6.02 -9.16
C THR A 59 2.71 -5.97 -7.66
N GLU A 60 2.66 -4.78 -7.05
CA GLU A 60 2.93 -4.58 -5.62
C GLU A 60 2.01 -5.38 -4.70
N PHE A 61 0.84 -5.66 -5.14
CA PHE A 61 -0.10 -6.44 -4.37
C PHE A 61 0.27 -7.91 -4.34
N PHE A 62 0.57 -8.49 -5.49
CA PHE A 62 1.04 -9.87 -5.56
C PHE A 62 2.32 -10.05 -4.75
N LEU A 63 3.19 -9.04 -4.78
CA LEU A 63 4.39 -9.03 -3.96
C LEU A 63 4.06 -9.07 -2.47
N GLU A 64 3.15 -8.22 -2.00
CA GLU A 64 2.74 -8.18 -0.59
C GLU A 64 2.13 -9.53 -0.15
N TYR A 65 1.30 -10.13 -0.97
CA TYR A 65 0.70 -11.44 -0.72
C TYR A 65 1.76 -12.54 -0.64
N ALA A 66 2.67 -12.59 -1.61
CA ALA A 66 3.77 -13.56 -1.64
C ALA A 66 4.69 -13.42 -0.43
N MET A 67 4.99 -12.19 -0.01
CA MET A 67 5.79 -11.94 1.18
C MET A 67 5.13 -12.50 2.45
N TYR A 68 3.82 -12.38 2.60
CA TYR A 68 3.10 -13.00 3.70
C TYR A 68 3.06 -14.53 3.60
N GLY A 69 2.77 -15.06 2.44
CA GLY A 69 2.68 -16.50 2.19
C GLY A 69 3.99 -17.23 2.38
N PHE A 70 5.07 -16.67 1.87
CA PHE A 70 6.41 -17.28 1.88
C PHE A 70 7.34 -16.76 2.97
N ASN A 71 6.83 -15.96 3.91
CA ASN A 71 7.61 -15.41 5.01
C ASN A 71 8.85 -14.62 4.55
N GLN A 72 8.68 -13.83 3.51
CA GLN A 72 9.76 -13.05 2.91
C GLN A 72 9.90 -11.68 3.58
N LEU A 73 11.11 -11.14 3.56
CA LEU A 73 11.42 -9.81 4.02
C LEU A 73 11.82 -8.92 2.84
N GLN A 74 11.59 -7.65 2.99
CA GLN A 74 11.96 -6.61 2.03
C GLN A 74 13.11 -5.77 2.61
N ILE A 75 14.16 -5.58 1.83
CA ILE A 75 15.23 -4.64 2.19
C ILE A 75 14.82 -3.25 1.71
N ILE A 76 14.82 -2.30 2.62
CA ILE A 76 14.46 -0.92 2.34
C ILE A 76 15.65 -0.02 2.67
N PRO A 77 16.07 0.87 1.78
CA PRO A 77 17.13 1.83 2.06
C PRO A 77 16.78 2.72 3.27
N LYS A 78 17.78 2.98 4.13
CA LYS A 78 17.63 3.87 5.29
C LYS A 78 17.23 5.29 4.89
N TYR A 79 17.74 5.77 3.78
CA TYR A 79 17.45 7.09 3.22
C TYR A 79 16.58 6.97 1.97
N ASN A 80 15.70 7.94 1.78
CA ASN A 80 14.87 7.97 0.58
C ASN A 80 15.74 8.27 -0.65
N MET A 81 15.73 7.39 -1.62
CA MET A 81 16.55 7.47 -2.84
C MET A 81 15.75 7.84 -4.08
N ILE A 82 14.42 7.87 -3.97
CA ILE A 82 13.53 8.06 -5.11
C ILE A 82 12.44 9.07 -4.78
N SER A 83 12.02 9.83 -5.82
CA SER A 83 10.85 10.69 -5.75
C SER A 83 9.86 10.32 -6.85
N ASN A 84 8.59 10.54 -6.59
CA ASN A 84 7.56 10.34 -7.60
C ASN A 84 7.34 11.65 -8.38
N ILE A 85 7.75 11.66 -9.63
CA ILE A 85 7.53 12.78 -10.56
C ILE A 85 6.21 12.66 -11.35
N GLY A 86 5.52 11.52 -11.24
CA GLY A 86 4.31 11.19 -11.99
C GLY A 86 3.00 11.79 -11.43
N CYS A 87 3.05 12.92 -10.74
CA CYS A 87 1.87 13.62 -10.25
C CYS A 87 1.45 14.76 -11.21
N SER A 88 1.18 14.41 -12.46
CA SER A 88 0.68 15.32 -13.51
C SER A 88 -0.78 15.03 -13.83
N GLU A 89 -1.39 15.82 -14.70
CA GLU A 89 -2.76 15.58 -15.20
C GLU A 89 -2.90 14.25 -15.95
N GLN A 90 -1.80 13.74 -16.48
CA GLN A 90 -1.71 12.46 -17.20
C GLN A 90 -1.41 11.27 -16.27
N ALA A 91 -1.24 11.50 -14.97
CA ALA A 91 -0.92 10.43 -14.03
C ALA A 91 -2.11 9.51 -13.78
N THR A 92 -1.86 8.21 -13.78
CA THR A 92 -2.88 7.18 -13.60
C THR A 92 -3.63 7.27 -12.27
N HIS A 93 -2.94 7.71 -11.20
CA HIS A 93 -3.49 7.66 -9.84
C HIS A 93 -3.67 9.02 -9.17
N SER A 94 -3.10 10.10 -9.70
CA SER A 94 -3.17 11.41 -9.07
C SER A 94 -3.00 12.54 -10.07
N ASN A 95 -4.06 13.30 -10.28
CA ASN A 95 -4.08 14.45 -11.20
C ASN A 95 -3.39 15.69 -10.64
N SER A 96 -3.10 15.75 -9.34
CA SER A 96 -2.40 16.89 -8.72
C SER A 96 -1.97 16.57 -7.29
N LEU A 97 -0.71 16.84 -6.96
CA LEU A 97 -0.19 16.77 -5.58
C LEU A 97 -1.00 17.62 -4.59
N LYS A 98 -1.51 18.77 -5.05
CA LYS A 98 -2.30 19.70 -4.22
C LYS A 98 -3.60 19.08 -3.71
N MET A 99 -4.13 18.07 -4.40
CA MET A 99 -5.36 17.36 -4.01
C MET A 99 -5.13 16.21 -3.06
N LEU A 100 -3.88 15.83 -2.82
CA LEU A 100 -3.55 14.78 -1.85
C LEU A 100 -3.59 15.31 -0.41
N PRO A 101 -4.10 14.54 0.55
CA PRO A 101 -3.98 14.86 1.96
C PRO A 101 -2.53 15.15 2.35
N ARG A 102 -2.34 16.10 3.27
CA ARG A 102 -1.02 16.60 3.65
C ARG A 102 -0.02 15.51 4.03
N GLY A 103 -0.48 14.49 4.78
CA GLY A 103 0.38 13.37 5.18
C GLY A 103 0.89 12.56 3.99
N ILE A 104 0.04 12.31 3.00
CA ILE A 104 0.42 11.60 1.77
C ILE A 104 1.32 12.47 0.90
N ARG A 105 0.96 13.76 0.73
CA ARG A 105 1.77 14.72 -0.05
C ARG A 105 3.21 14.83 0.48
N ARG A 106 3.42 14.75 1.80
CA ARG A 106 4.77 14.72 2.38
C ARG A 106 5.58 13.51 1.92
N VAL A 107 4.96 12.35 1.78
CA VAL A 107 5.64 11.13 1.30
C VAL A 107 6.09 11.31 -0.16
N PHE A 108 5.26 11.95 -0.99
CA PHE A 108 5.60 12.21 -2.39
C PHE A 108 6.74 13.24 -2.54
N ASN A 109 6.86 14.17 -1.60
CA ASN A 109 7.84 15.27 -1.62
C ASN A 109 9.01 15.03 -0.66
N MET A 110 9.30 13.80 -0.28
CA MET A 110 10.46 13.52 0.55
C MET A 110 11.75 13.84 -0.20
N LYS A 111 12.69 14.46 0.52
CA LYS A 111 14.04 14.69 0.00
C LYS A 111 14.67 13.36 -0.41
N THR A 112 15.34 13.35 -1.55
CA THR A 112 16.16 12.24 -2.01
C THR A 112 17.60 12.40 -1.59
N TYR A 113 18.29 11.28 -1.42
CA TYR A 113 19.68 11.21 -1.03
C TYR A 113 20.42 10.29 -1.98
N GLU A 114 21.69 10.60 -2.21
CA GLU A 114 22.56 9.74 -3.00
C GLU A 114 23.04 8.54 -2.17
N VAL A 115 23.33 7.46 -2.88
CA VAL A 115 23.93 6.27 -2.27
C VAL A 115 25.41 6.51 -2.02
N SER A 116 25.84 6.27 -0.80
CA SER A 116 27.26 6.21 -0.47
C SER A 116 27.80 4.79 -0.55
N PHE A 117 28.98 4.63 -1.14
CA PHE A 117 29.66 3.34 -1.22
C PHE A 117 30.86 3.31 -0.26
N PRO A 118 31.18 2.13 0.31
CA PRO A 118 30.47 0.85 0.15
C PRO A 118 29.12 0.82 0.86
N ILE A 119 28.16 0.09 0.29
CA ILE A 119 26.84 -0.10 0.88
C ILE A 119 27.00 -0.90 2.18
N LYS A 120 26.45 -0.35 3.27
CA LYS A 120 26.39 -1.05 4.56
C LYS A 120 25.06 -1.76 4.69
N HIS A 121 25.10 -3.07 4.79
CA HIS A 121 23.95 -3.91 5.06
C HIS A 121 23.74 -4.11 6.57
N PRO A 122 22.50 -4.40 7.03
CA PRO A 122 22.28 -4.85 8.39
C PRO A 122 23.01 -6.17 8.61
N GLU A 123 23.58 -6.33 9.79
CA GLU A 123 24.29 -7.58 10.17
C GLU A 123 23.36 -8.78 10.21
N TYR A 124 22.12 -8.57 10.66
CA TYR A 124 21.10 -9.60 10.79
C TYR A 124 19.89 -9.32 9.93
N VAL A 125 19.32 -10.39 9.35
CA VAL A 125 18.10 -10.33 8.54
C VAL A 125 16.89 -10.57 9.45
N ILE A 126 16.44 -9.50 10.10
CA ILE A 126 15.28 -9.52 11.00
C ILE A 126 14.30 -8.41 10.65
N PRO A 127 12.98 -8.57 10.94
CA PRO A 127 11.99 -7.51 10.73
C PRO A 127 12.26 -6.29 11.61
N ASP A 128 12.29 -5.10 11.00
CA ASP A 128 12.30 -3.83 11.74
C ASP A 128 10.85 -3.44 12.09
N VAL A 129 10.41 -3.86 13.27
CA VAL A 129 9.04 -3.64 13.77
C VAL A 129 8.76 -2.14 14.00
N ASP A 130 9.76 -1.36 14.39
CA ASP A 130 9.58 0.08 14.60
C ASP A 130 9.44 0.84 13.29
N TYR A 131 10.16 0.43 12.25
CA TYR A 131 9.94 0.93 10.90
C TYR A 131 8.52 0.62 10.42
N GLU A 132 8.05 -0.61 10.61
CA GLU A 132 6.70 -1.00 10.22
C GLU A 132 5.63 -0.18 10.94
N LYS A 133 5.76 0.03 12.24
CA LYS A 133 4.85 0.89 13.03
C LYS A 133 4.83 2.33 12.49
N LYS A 134 6.01 2.92 12.22
CA LYS A 134 6.14 4.27 11.67
C LYS A 134 5.50 4.36 10.27
N ARG A 135 5.78 3.40 9.39
CA ARG A 135 5.16 3.30 8.07
C ARG A 135 3.64 3.20 8.17
N ASN A 136 3.14 2.31 9.02
CA ASN A 136 1.71 2.10 9.20
C ASN A 136 1.02 3.37 9.72
N ARG A 137 1.64 4.10 10.63
CA ARG A 137 1.13 5.39 11.10
C ARG A 137 1.10 6.43 9.98
N ILE A 138 2.17 6.55 9.19
CA ILE A 138 2.22 7.46 8.04
C ILE A 138 1.14 7.09 7.03
N MET A 139 0.92 5.81 6.76
CA MET A 139 -0.09 5.34 5.82
C MET A 139 -1.51 5.33 6.40
N GLY A 140 -1.65 5.49 7.71
CA GLY A 140 -2.92 5.42 8.43
C GLY A 140 -3.42 4.00 8.68
N TYR A 141 -2.57 2.99 8.44
CA TYR A 141 -2.92 1.59 8.68
C TYR A 141 -2.98 1.31 10.18
N ASN A 142 -4.10 0.74 10.64
CA ASN A 142 -4.37 0.49 12.06
C ASN A 142 -4.39 1.76 12.95
N TYR A 143 -4.49 2.94 12.35
CA TYR A 143 -4.63 4.22 13.05
C TYR A 143 -5.94 4.89 12.62
N PRO A 144 -7.09 4.57 13.24
CA PRO A 144 -8.41 5.03 12.79
C PRO A 144 -8.52 6.56 12.76
N PHE A 145 -7.98 7.27 13.76
CA PHE A 145 -7.99 8.73 13.75
C PHE A 145 -7.23 9.33 12.56
N VAL A 146 -6.06 8.80 12.22
CA VAL A 146 -5.30 9.25 11.05
C VAL A 146 -6.05 8.95 9.77
N PHE A 147 -6.67 7.77 9.69
CA PHE A 147 -7.47 7.36 8.55
C PHE A 147 -8.66 8.29 8.32
N TRP A 148 -9.48 8.51 9.36
CA TRP A 148 -10.65 9.37 9.28
C TRP A 148 -10.30 10.82 9.01
N PHE A 149 -9.28 11.35 9.69
CA PHE A 149 -8.77 12.71 9.43
C PHE A 149 -8.42 12.90 7.95
N ARG A 150 -7.72 11.94 7.34
CA ARG A 150 -7.39 12.01 5.90
C ARG A 150 -8.59 11.89 4.99
N LYS A 151 -9.59 11.12 5.38
CA LYS A 151 -10.86 11.05 4.61
C LYS A 151 -11.53 12.42 4.58
N VAL A 152 -11.67 13.06 5.75
CA VAL A 152 -12.24 14.41 5.86
C VAL A 152 -11.39 15.44 5.10
N GLU A 153 -10.08 15.45 5.31
CA GLU A 153 -9.16 16.35 4.58
C GLU A 153 -9.30 16.18 3.06
N SER A 154 -9.38 14.95 2.59
CA SER A 154 -9.56 14.67 1.15
C SER A 154 -10.90 15.18 0.61
N LEU A 155 -11.98 15.11 1.38
CA LEU A 155 -13.28 15.67 1.01
C LEU A 155 -13.20 17.19 0.92
N LEU A 156 -12.64 17.84 1.94
CA LEU A 156 -12.46 19.30 1.97
C LEU A 156 -11.60 19.79 0.80
N LEU A 157 -10.53 19.08 0.47
CA LEU A 157 -9.72 19.40 -0.71
C LEU A 157 -10.51 19.26 -2.01
N MET A 158 -11.33 18.23 -2.16
CA MET A 158 -12.18 18.09 -3.35
C MET A 158 -13.18 19.23 -3.47
N LEU A 159 -13.80 19.66 -2.38
CA LEU A 159 -14.71 20.79 -2.35
C LEU A 159 -13.98 22.08 -2.74
N ARG A 160 -12.82 22.34 -2.12
CA ARG A 160 -11.99 23.52 -2.41
C ARG A 160 -11.57 23.63 -3.88
N PHE A 161 -11.32 22.50 -4.54
CA PHE A 161 -10.94 22.46 -5.96
C PHE A 161 -12.12 22.27 -6.91
N GLY A 162 -13.36 22.53 -6.46
CA GLY A 162 -14.55 22.52 -7.31
C GLY A 162 -14.99 21.13 -7.80
N LYS A 163 -14.45 20.05 -7.23
CA LYS A 163 -14.79 18.67 -7.64
C LYS A 163 -15.99 18.11 -6.86
N TRP A 164 -17.09 18.87 -6.81
CA TRP A 164 -18.28 18.56 -6.02
C TRP A 164 -18.88 17.18 -6.30
N LYS A 165 -19.03 16.80 -7.57
CA LYS A 165 -19.57 15.47 -7.96
C LYS A 165 -18.71 14.35 -7.37
N LYS A 166 -17.37 14.46 -7.48
CA LYS A 166 -16.44 13.46 -6.91
C LYS A 166 -16.47 13.44 -5.38
N ALA A 167 -16.62 14.62 -4.75
CA ALA A 167 -16.74 14.71 -3.28
C ALA A 167 -18.01 14.01 -2.78
N VAL A 168 -19.16 14.24 -3.42
CA VAL A 168 -20.43 13.60 -3.06
C VAL A 168 -20.36 12.08 -3.24
N THR A 169 -19.84 11.60 -4.36
CA THR A 169 -19.65 10.15 -4.58
C THR A 169 -18.74 9.53 -3.52
N LYS A 170 -17.62 10.19 -3.23
CA LYS A 170 -16.69 9.71 -2.20
C LYS A 170 -17.31 9.72 -0.81
N PHE A 171 -18.09 10.73 -0.48
CA PHE A 171 -18.83 10.80 0.78
C PHE A 171 -19.81 9.63 0.90
N LYS A 172 -20.65 9.42 -0.10
CA LYS A 172 -21.58 8.29 -0.14
C LYS A 172 -20.87 6.95 0.07
N ASN A 173 -19.83 6.68 -0.71
CA ASN A 173 -19.05 5.44 -0.60
C ASN A 173 -18.31 5.28 0.75
N THR A 174 -17.96 6.38 1.41
CA THR A 174 -17.25 6.30 2.69
C THR A 174 -18.18 6.05 3.87
N PHE A 175 -19.40 6.62 3.85
CA PHE A 175 -20.30 6.62 4.99
C PHE A 175 -21.52 5.71 4.83
N PHE A 176 -21.93 5.38 3.61
CA PHE A 176 -23.15 4.62 3.36
C PHE A 176 -22.91 3.23 2.75
N SER A 177 -21.75 2.93 2.16
CA SER A 177 -21.44 1.58 1.67
C SER A 177 -20.94 0.63 2.78
N ALA A 178 -20.87 1.09 4.02
CA ALA A 178 -20.46 0.26 5.16
C ALA A 178 -21.64 -0.51 5.80
N SER A 179 -22.86 -0.43 5.25
CA SER A 179 -24.06 -1.07 5.81
C SER A 179 -24.46 -2.39 5.14
N GLU A 180 -23.62 -2.92 4.22
CA GLU A 180 -23.93 -4.18 3.51
C GLU A 180 -22.86 -5.28 3.74
N THR A 181 -22.21 -5.29 4.90
CA THR A 181 -21.38 -6.46 5.29
C THR A 181 -21.56 -6.81 6.74
#